data_576595317ecea1bee2351421a4293ab1
#
_entry.id   576595317ecea1bee2351421a4293ab1
#
_cell.length_a   1.000
_cell.length_b   1.000
_cell.length_c   1.000
_cell.angle_alpha   90.00
_cell.angle_beta   90.00
_cell.angle_gamma   90.00
#
_symmetry.space_group_name_H-M   'P 1'
#
loop_
_entity.id
_entity.type
_entity.pdbx_description
1 polymer ?
#
loop_
_entity_poly.entity_id
_entity_poly.type
_entity_poly.pdbx_seq_one_letter_code
_entity_poly.pdbx_strand_id
1 'polypeptide(L)'
;MKRIISSVFLCVFSLVSLFAQVNAEDFLQIVSMESEQGTQAVFTSAGMGTSKEEAEVNAVKSLFYTLMFQGVDGVNGNKPLVVADNKVYTNSFFNRQARYNVYVVGSERVGKFEKVGDSFQVTMKITIRLRQLVSDVQKNTKPADKVTTVTPPEGPGGTANIAAKPTIIVVPYKKEGESYKAILENDFDKRIAVSEVKKEFENLGIKTIDLQGRLDATNRGMQYDDNIGTAESNDKQMLLSSGADVYVIVDLKKDVSAEGSRVALIMEARETASGTMWASENGWTKRYPTSATDQLCAFAVKDNLPPFLAQIEKNYANPINAVLRVAVDGTSAITLFDECDNGERIIDAIQDWLDRNAHQGDYHLQGEMAESAIFDYVIIPRQDKNGYKMTTSKFARELRKHLISLGVQLDGATGVRIEGNTIMLTIM
;
A
#
# COMPACT_ATOMS: atom_id res chain seq x y z
N MET A 1 -21.18 8.57 65.76
CA MET A 1 -21.13 7.54 64.69
C MET A 1 -21.51 8.19 63.38
N LYS A 2 -20.54 8.63 62.58
CA LYS A 2 -20.75 9.21 61.27
C LYS A 2 -20.42 8.18 60.20
N ARG A 3 -21.44 7.79 59.41
CA ARG A 3 -21.27 6.91 58.27
C ARG A 3 -20.74 7.72 57.07
N ILE A 4 -19.56 7.37 56.59
CA ILE A 4 -18.96 7.88 55.36
C ILE A 4 -19.46 6.95 54.23
N ILE A 5 -20.26 7.48 53.33
CA ILE A 5 -20.66 6.83 52.09
C ILE A 5 -19.60 7.23 51.04
N SER A 6 -18.78 6.26 50.64
CA SER A 6 -17.83 6.40 49.58
C SER A 6 -18.52 6.14 48.23
N SER A 7 -18.77 7.22 47.45
CA SER A 7 -19.25 7.11 46.08
C SER A 7 -18.08 6.81 45.15
N VAL A 8 -18.05 5.58 44.66
CA VAL A 8 -17.13 5.20 43.57
C VAL A 8 -17.69 5.75 42.26
N PHE A 9 -17.07 6.81 41.75
CA PHE A 9 -17.37 7.36 40.44
C PHE A 9 -16.68 6.51 39.37
N LEU A 10 -17.41 5.63 38.73
CA LEU A 10 -16.96 4.81 37.63
C LEU A 10 -16.89 5.70 36.37
N CYS A 11 -15.73 6.28 36.08
CA CYS A 11 -15.49 6.95 34.79
C CYS A 11 -15.39 5.89 33.71
N VAL A 12 -16.47 5.68 32.98
CA VAL A 12 -16.47 5.00 31.69
C VAL A 12 -15.82 5.95 30.68
N PHE A 13 -14.53 5.77 30.42
CA PHE A 13 -13.86 6.37 29.29
C PHE A 13 -14.39 5.69 28.01
N SER A 14 -15.43 6.28 27.43
CA SER A 14 -15.78 6.01 26.04
C SER A 14 -14.66 6.59 25.16
N LEU A 15 -13.79 5.73 24.67
CA LEU A 15 -12.88 6.02 23.57
C LEU A 15 -13.71 6.26 22.28
N VAL A 16 -14.27 7.45 22.18
CA VAL A 16 -14.70 8.00 20.91
C VAL A 16 -13.41 8.34 20.19
N SER A 17 -13.04 7.53 19.18
CA SER A 17 -12.00 7.89 18.21
C SER A 17 -12.50 9.13 17.45
N LEU A 18 -12.25 10.31 17.99
CA LEU A 18 -12.37 11.56 17.25
C LEU A 18 -11.35 11.48 16.11
N PHE A 19 -11.84 11.19 14.91
CA PHE A 19 -11.13 11.58 13.69
C PHE A 19 -11.07 13.10 13.72
N ALA A 20 -9.96 13.64 14.20
CA ALA A 20 -9.74 15.07 14.22
C ALA A 20 -9.80 15.55 12.76
N GLN A 21 -10.85 16.27 12.43
CA GLN A 21 -10.98 16.96 11.17
C GLN A 21 -9.86 18.00 11.14
N VAL A 22 -9.05 18.02 10.09
CA VAL A 22 -8.00 19.03 9.93
C VAL A 22 -8.67 20.37 9.73
N ASN A 23 -8.51 21.29 10.68
CA ASN A 23 -9.11 22.63 10.65
C ASN A 23 -8.06 23.68 10.28
N ALA A 24 -8.50 24.73 9.59
CA ALA A 24 -7.66 25.85 9.20
C ALA A 24 -6.98 26.54 10.40
N GLU A 25 -7.66 26.52 11.54
CA GLU A 25 -7.21 27.17 12.79
C GLU A 25 -6.00 26.47 13.43
N ASP A 26 -5.72 25.21 13.03
CA ASP A 26 -4.60 24.45 13.56
C ASP A 26 -3.25 24.91 12.97
N PHE A 27 -3.23 25.75 11.92
CA PHE A 27 -2.03 26.12 11.19
C PHE A 27 -1.91 27.62 10.96
N LEU A 28 -0.68 28.16 11.06
CA LEU A 28 -0.42 29.60 10.86
C LEU A 28 -0.60 30.06 9.41
N GLN A 29 -0.52 29.16 8.43
CA GLN A 29 -0.73 29.44 7.00
C GLN A 29 0.17 30.56 6.41
N ILE A 30 1.31 30.81 7.05
CA ILE A 30 2.31 31.77 6.57
C ILE A 30 3.33 30.97 5.75
N VAL A 31 3.14 30.98 4.42
CA VAL A 31 3.92 30.19 3.47
C VAL A 31 4.32 31.04 2.28
N SER A 32 5.58 30.93 1.87
CA SER A 32 6.07 31.55 0.63
C SER A 32 7.03 30.62 -0.11
N MET A 33 6.98 30.62 -1.44
CA MET A 33 7.92 29.89 -2.28
C MET A 33 9.18 30.73 -2.50
N GLU A 34 10.35 30.16 -2.22
CA GLU A 34 11.64 30.83 -2.44
C GLU A 34 12.21 30.53 -3.83
N SER A 35 12.12 29.27 -4.27
CA SER A 35 12.67 28.85 -5.56
C SER A 35 12.02 27.54 -6.03
N GLU A 36 12.05 27.31 -7.35
CA GLU A 36 11.68 26.06 -7.97
C GLU A 36 12.84 25.62 -8.88
N GLN A 37 13.26 24.34 -8.76
CA GLN A 37 14.28 23.73 -9.60
C GLN A 37 13.83 22.33 -10.02
N GLY A 38 13.58 22.15 -11.31
CA GLY A 38 13.18 20.88 -11.88
C GLY A 38 11.83 20.36 -11.32
N THR A 39 11.87 19.32 -10.50
CA THR A 39 10.70 18.70 -9.87
C THR A 39 10.48 19.13 -8.42
N GLN A 40 11.46 19.85 -7.86
CA GLN A 40 11.48 20.26 -6.45
C GLN A 40 11.26 21.77 -6.32
N ALA A 41 10.72 22.19 -5.18
CA ALA A 41 10.61 23.60 -4.82
C ALA A 41 10.91 23.80 -3.34
N VAL A 42 11.47 24.97 -3.04
CA VAL A 42 11.85 25.40 -1.69
C VAL A 42 10.84 26.43 -1.19
N PHE A 43 10.34 26.21 0.02
CA PHE A 43 9.38 27.07 0.67
C PHE A 43 9.87 27.50 2.05
N THR A 44 9.47 28.67 2.48
CA THR A 44 9.43 29.03 3.90
C THR A 44 8.02 28.86 4.44
N SER A 45 7.91 28.28 5.65
CA SER A 45 6.63 28.08 6.33
C SER A 45 6.77 28.28 7.83
N ALA A 46 5.81 28.95 8.43
CA ALA A 46 5.76 29.15 9.88
C ALA A 46 4.83 28.13 10.55
N GLY A 47 5.24 27.67 11.73
CA GLY A 47 4.46 26.78 12.57
C GLY A 47 4.49 27.19 14.02
N MET A 48 3.44 26.83 14.77
CA MET A 48 3.30 27.08 16.20
C MET A 48 2.86 25.79 16.91
N GLY A 49 3.36 25.57 18.12
CA GLY A 49 3.02 24.40 18.93
C GLY A 49 3.36 24.61 20.40
N THR A 50 2.86 23.74 21.25
CA THR A 50 3.12 23.75 22.71
C THR A 50 4.53 23.31 23.06
N SER A 51 5.17 22.57 22.14
CA SER A 51 6.59 22.24 22.19
C SER A 51 7.32 22.74 20.94
N LYS A 52 8.65 22.75 20.99
CA LYS A 52 9.50 23.12 19.83
C LYS A 52 9.34 22.12 18.67
N GLU A 53 9.29 20.84 19.00
CA GLU A 53 9.11 19.74 18.06
C GLU A 53 7.74 19.81 17.37
N GLU A 54 6.71 20.14 18.14
CA GLU A 54 5.36 20.33 17.61
C GLU A 54 5.30 21.56 16.68
N ALA A 55 5.98 22.66 17.02
CA ALA A 55 6.04 23.85 16.19
C ALA A 55 6.72 23.55 14.83
N GLU A 56 7.81 22.75 14.81
CA GLU A 56 8.47 22.33 13.57
C GLU A 56 7.56 21.43 12.71
N VAL A 57 6.89 20.45 13.31
CA VAL A 57 5.93 19.58 12.61
C VAL A 57 4.77 20.40 12.05
N ASN A 58 4.25 21.35 12.81
CA ASN A 58 3.15 22.21 12.37
C ASN A 58 3.57 23.20 11.29
N ALA A 59 4.85 23.61 11.21
CA ALA A 59 5.36 24.38 10.09
C ALA A 59 5.31 23.57 8.77
N VAL A 60 5.71 22.28 8.82
CA VAL A 60 5.60 21.40 7.65
C VAL A 60 4.14 21.18 7.26
N LYS A 61 3.25 20.92 8.21
CA LYS A 61 1.82 20.74 7.93
C LYS A 61 1.18 22.02 7.37
N SER A 62 1.56 23.21 7.89
CA SER A 62 1.09 24.52 7.40
C SER A 62 1.42 24.70 5.92
N LEU A 63 2.64 24.31 5.47
CA LEU A 63 3.01 24.33 4.06
C LEU A 63 2.02 23.54 3.21
N PHE A 64 1.81 22.28 3.55
CA PHE A 64 0.94 21.41 2.77
C PHE A 64 -0.52 21.84 2.84
N TYR A 65 -0.99 22.32 4.01
CA TYR A 65 -2.34 22.83 4.14
C TYR A 65 -2.58 24.06 3.23
N THR A 66 -1.64 25.01 3.25
CA THR A 66 -1.73 26.21 2.41
C THR A 66 -1.71 25.86 0.92
N LEU A 67 -0.78 24.97 0.49
CA LEU A 67 -0.73 24.51 -0.89
C LEU A 67 -2.03 23.82 -1.33
N MET A 68 -2.60 22.98 -0.48
CA MET A 68 -3.78 22.19 -0.81
C MET A 68 -5.07 23.01 -0.85
N PHE A 69 -5.27 23.93 0.10
CA PHE A 69 -6.59 24.56 0.31
C PHE A 69 -6.65 26.06 0.05
N GLN A 70 -5.52 26.76 0.01
CA GLN A 70 -5.47 28.20 -0.19
C GLN A 70 -4.76 28.61 -1.48
N GLY A 71 -3.73 27.87 -1.84
CA GLY A 71 -2.80 28.25 -2.91
C GLY A 71 -1.61 29.05 -2.38
N VAL A 72 -0.51 28.99 -3.12
CA VAL A 72 0.73 29.75 -2.85
C VAL A 72 1.16 30.41 -4.15
N ASP A 73 1.66 31.63 -4.07
CA ASP A 73 2.14 32.36 -5.23
C ASP A 73 3.24 31.59 -5.96
N GLY A 74 3.07 31.48 -7.28
CA GLY A 74 3.97 30.71 -8.15
C GLY A 74 3.63 29.22 -8.29
N VAL A 75 2.67 28.70 -7.51
CA VAL A 75 2.25 27.28 -7.58
C VAL A 75 0.85 27.19 -8.16
N ASN A 76 0.64 26.31 -9.16
CA ASN A 76 -0.67 26.00 -9.76
C ASN A 76 -1.45 27.24 -10.18
N GLY A 77 -0.78 28.31 -10.62
CA GLY A 77 -1.41 29.59 -10.95
C GLY A 77 -2.05 30.28 -9.74
N ASN A 78 -1.43 30.17 -8.59
CA ASN A 78 -1.86 30.74 -7.29
C ASN A 78 -3.20 30.14 -6.78
N LYS A 79 -3.58 28.95 -7.26
CA LYS A 79 -4.83 28.29 -6.88
C LYS A 79 -4.54 27.09 -5.97
N PRO A 80 -5.50 26.74 -5.10
CA PRO A 80 -5.42 25.50 -4.33
C PRO A 80 -5.16 24.27 -5.21
N LEU A 81 -4.41 23.29 -4.68
CA LEU A 81 -4.18 22.03 -5.38
C LEU A 81 -5.41 21.12 -5.34
N VAL A 82 -6.23 21.21 -4.29
CA VAL A 82 -7.46 20.44 -4.14
C VAL A 82 -8.50 20.97 -5.13
N VAL A 83 -8.96 20.08 -6.03
CA VAL A 83 -9.94 20.40 -7.08
C VAL A 83 -11.37 20.23 -6.56
N ALA A 84 -11.62 19.19 -5.76
CA ALA A 84 -12.90 18.97 -5.08
C ALA A 84 -12.67 18.35 -3.70
N ASP A 85 -13.60 18.58 -2.78
CA ASP A 85 -13.51 18.07 -1.40
C ASP A 85 -13.50 16.53 -1.39
N ASN A 86 -12.39 15.96 -0.90
CA ASN A 86 -12.23 14.53 -0.62
C ASN A 86 -11.71 14.35 0.80
N LYS A 87 -12.64 14.35 1.77
CA LYS A 87 -12.33 14.26 3.21
C LYS A 87 -11.53 13.02 3.58
N VAL A 88 -11.76 11.90 2.89
CA VAL A 88 -11.02 10.65 3.13
C VAL A 88 -9.55 10.82 2.75
N TYR A 89 -9.28 11.40 1.59
CA TYR A 89 -7.93 11.68 1.13
C TYR A 89 -7.24 12.71 2.01
N THR A 90 -7.87 13.85 2.26
CA THR A 90 -7.28 14.95 3.06
C THR A 90 -7.02 14.55 4.50
N ASN A 91 -7.93 13.82 5.14
CA ASN A 91 -7.70 13.28 6.48
C ASN A 91 -6.55 12.27 6.51
N SER A 92 -6.43 11.39 5.51
CA SER A 92 -5.31 10.44 5.41
C SER A 92 -3.97 11.13 5.17
N PHE A 93 -3.99 12.28 4.50
CA PHE A 93 -2.80 13.05 4.17
C PHE A 93 -2.14 13.68 5.41
N PHE A 94 -2.96 14.16 6.37
CA PHE A 94 -2.49 14.85 7.59
C PHE A 94 -2.52 14.00 8.86
N ASN A 95 -3.05 12.76 8.83
CA ASN A 95 -3.21 11.92 10.00
C ASN A 95 -1.88 11.35 10.52
N ARG A 96 -1.97 10.36 11.45
CA ARG A 96 -0.81 9.68 12.05
C ARG A 96 0.17 9.06 11.05
N GLN A 97 -0.28 8.71 9.85
CA GLN A 97 0.59 8.19 8.78
C GLN A 97 1.42 9.28 8.13
N ALA A 98 1.06 10.56 8.37
CA ALA A 98 1.80 11.74 7.92
C ALA A 98 2.26 11.62 6.43
N ARG A 99 1.31 11.26 5.53
CA ARG A 99 1.60 11.00 4.10
C ARG A 99 2.28 12.17 3.41
N TYR A 100 2.10 13.40 3.92
CA TYR A 100 2.82 14.57 3.43
C TYR A 100 4.34 14.42 3.51
N ASN A 101 4.87 13.60 4.43
CA ASN A 101 6.31 13.42 4.59
C ASN A 101 6.97 12.80 3.35
N VAL A 102 6.24 12.03 2.53
CA VAL A 102 6.80 11.45 1.29
C VAL A 102 7.21 12.53 0.27
N TYR A 103 6.65 13.73 0.39
CA TYR A 103 7.00 14.86 -0.49
C TYR A 103 8.12 15.73 0.08
N VAL A 104 8.47 15.60 1.35
CA VAL A 104 9.55 16.38 1.98
C VAL A 104 10.90 15.78 1.61
N VAL A 105 11.74 16.55 0.96
CA VAL A 105 13.12 16.17 0.61
C VAL A 105 14.07 16.57 1.74
N GLY A 106 13.82 17.73 2.37
CA GLY A 106 14.59 18.21 3.50
C GLY A 106 13.89 19.39 4.17
N SER A 107 14.22 19.60 5.44
CA SER A 107 13.74 20.77 6.19
C SER A 107 14.85 21.29 7.10
N GLU A 108 14.98 22.62 7.18
CA GLU A 108 15.90 23.29 8.07
C GLU A 108 15.23 24.45 8.77
N ARG A 109 15.62 24.76 9.99
CA ARG A 109 15.08 25.86 10.76
C ARG A 109 15.72 27.19 10.34
N VAL A 110 14.87 28.20 10.14
CA VAL A 110 15.32 29.58 9.87
C VAL A 110 15.21 30.38 11.18
N GLY A 111 16.36 30.72 11.75
CA GLY A 111 16.40 31.54 12.98
C GLY A 111 16.19 30.73 14.27
N LYS A 112 15.65 31.41 15.30
CA LYS A 112 15.41 30.88 16.63
C LYS A 112 13.93 30.66 16.86
N PHE A 113 13.57 29.79 17.82
CA PHE A 113 12.20 29.71 18.30
C PHE A 113 11.81 31.01 19.02
N GLU A 114 10.64 31.52 18.71
CA GLU A 114 10.01 32.64 19.40
C GLU A 114 8.95 32.11 20.36
N LYS A 115 8.92 32.64 21.58
CA LYS A 115 7.88 32.26 22.54
C LYS A 115 6.70 33.25 22.38
N VAL A 116 5.52 32.68 22.07
CA VAL A 116 4.28 33.41 21.89
C VAL A 116 3.26 32.86 22.91
N GLY A 117 3.09 33.59 24.03
CA GLY A 117 2.30 33.06 25.16
C GLY A 117 2.88 31.77 25.71
N ASP A 118 2.08 30.71 25.74
CA ASP A 118 2.49 29.37 26.18
C ASP A 118 2.99 28.46 25.03
N SER A 119 3.08 29.01 23.82
CA SER A 119 3.48 28.28 22.62
C SER A 119 4.84 28.73 22.10
N PHE A 120 5.45 27.89 21.27
CA PHE A 120 6.65 28.19 20.48
C PHE A 120 6.27 28.39 19.02
N GLN A 121 6.80 29.42 18.39
CA GLN A 121 6.70 29.67 16.97
C GLN A 121 8.07 29.47 16.30
N VAL A 122 8.06 28.96 15.06
CA VAL A 122 9.29 28.73 14.27
C VAL A 122 9.00 28.94 12.80
N THR A 123 10.00 29.39 12.06
CA THR A 123 9.99 29.39 10.59
C THR A 123 10.93 28.29 10.10
N MET A 124 10.43 27.46 9.18
CA MET A 124 11.17 26.37 8.56
C MET A 124 11.36 26.66 7.07
N LYS A 125 12.51 26.32 6.55
CA LYS A 125 12.77 26.23 5.11
C LYS A 125 12.64 24.76 4.70
N ILE A 126 11.72 24.48 3.78
CA ILE A 126 11.29 23.11 3.46
C ILE A 126 11.41 22.92 1.96
N THR A 127 12.16 21.90 1.56
CA THR A 127 12.27 21.47 0.16
C THR A 127 11.30 20.32 -0.06
N ILE A 128 10.44 20.43 -1.08
CA ILE A 128 9.46 19.38 -1.39
C ILE A 128 9.50 18.99 -2.87
N ARG A 129 9.02 17.80 -3.19
CA ARG A 129 8.74 17.30 -4.55
C ARG A 129 7.42 17.88 -5.06
N LEU A 130 7.47 19.14 -5.50
CA LEU A 130 6.27 19.91 -5.83
C LEU A 130 5.44 19.27 -6.96
N ARG A 131 6.09 18.85 -8.07
CA ARG A 131 5.36 18.29 -9.21
C ARG A 131 4.62 17.00 -8.87
N GLN A 132 5.24 16.15 -8.04
CA GLN A 132 4.63 14.92 -7.56
C GLN A 132 3.43 15.23 -6.66
N LEU A 133 3.58 16.16 -5.71
CA LEU A 133 2.48 16.62 -4.86
C LEU A 133 1.30 17.12 -5.68
N VAL A 134 1.56 18.02 -6.66
CA VAL A 134 0.50 18.58 -7.52
C VAL A 134 -0.24 17.48 -8.26
N SER A 135 0.48 16.56 -8.87
CA SER A 135 -0.12 15.43 -9.61
C SER A 135 -0.97 14.54 -8.71
N ASP A 136 -0.46 14.18 -7.52
CA ASP A 136 -1.15 13.29 -6.60
C ASP A 136 -2.41 13.94 -5.99
N VAL A 137 -2.30 15.18 -5.51
CA VAL A 137 -3.45 15.91 -4.94
C VAL A 137 -4.55 16.10 -6.00
N GLN A 138 -4.20 16.55 -7.19
CA GLN A 138 -5.19 16.76 -8.26
C GLN A 138 -5.86 15.45 -8.70
N LYS A 139 -5.10 14.36 -8.80
CA LYS A 139 -5.63 13.03 -9.13
C LYS A 139 -6.64 12.54 -8.10
N ASN A 140 -6.34 12.73 -6.81
CA ASN A 140 -7.17 12.22 -5.71
C ASN A 140 -8.33 13.16 -5.32
N THR A 141 -8.35 14.39 -5.83
CA THR A 141 -9.39 15.39 -5.53
C THR A 141 -10.19 15.83 -6.76
N LYS A 142 -9.96 15.23 -7.94
CA LYS A 142 -10.86 15.44 -9.08
C LYS A 142 -12.24 14.88 -8.75
N PRO A 143 -13.34 15.57 -9.09
CA PRO A 143 -14.67 14.96 -9.04
C PRO A 143 -14.64 13.69 -9.88
N ALA A 144 -15.23 12.62 -9.36
CA ALA A 144 -15.49 11.45 -10.21
C ALA A 144 -16.35 11.93 -11.37
N ASP A 145 -15.80 11.96 -12.57
CA ASP A 145 -16.57 12.27 -13.77
C ASP A 145 -17.77 11.33 -13.78
N LYS A 146 -18.98 11.91 -13.87
CA LYS A 146 -20.18 11.13 -14.19
C LYS A 146 -19.82 10.40 -15.48
N VAL A 147 -19.81 9.07 -15.42
CA VAL A 147 -19.57 8.21 -16.57
C VAL A 147 -20.60 8.57 -17.63
N THR A 148 -20.24 9.50 -18.48
CA THR A 148 -20.89 9.66 -19.77
C THR A 148 -20.30 8.53 -20.60
N THR A 149 -21.11 7.54 -20.92
CA THR A 149 -20.82 6.51 -21.91
C THR A 149 -20.45 7.19 -23.22
N VAL A 150 -19.18 7.51 -23.40
CA VAL A 150 -18.63 7.86 -24.68
C VAL A 150 -18.24 6.54 -25.33
N THR A 151 -19.08 6.10 -26.28
CA THR A 151 -18.73 5.04 -27.20
C THR A 151 -17.41 5.41 -27.87
N PRO A 152 -16.34 4.62 -27.76
CA PRO A 152 -15.11 4.89 -28.49
C PRO A 152 -15.35 4.79 -29.97
N PRO A 153 -14.76 5.64 -30.83
CA PRO A 153 -14.83 5.45 -32.25
C PRO A 153 -14.13 4.14 -32.64
N GLU A 154 -14.83 3.29 -33.34
CA GLU A 154 -14.29 2.08 -33.93
C GLU A 154 -13.15 2.44 -34.91
N GLY A 155 -11.91 2.24 -34.46
CA GLY A 155 -10.71 2.17 -35.29
C GLY A 155 -10.33 0.71 -35.51
N PRO A 156 -9.84 0.29 -36.67
CA PRO A 156 -9.62 -1.11 -36.99
C PRO A 156 -8.42 -1.68 -36.17
N GLY A 157 -8.70 -2.66 -35.28
CA GLY A 157 -7.70 -3.62 -34.83
C GLY A 157 -6.95 -3.30 -33.54
N GLY A 158 -7.60 -2.71 -32.53
CA GLY A 158 -7.08 -2.68 -31.16
C GLY A 158 -7.79 -3.72 -30.30
N THR A 159 -7.06 -4.73 -29.82
CA THR A 159 -7.54 -5.60 -28.73
C THR A 159 -7.91 -4.72 -27.54
N ALA A 160 -9.20 -4.72 -27.17
CA ALA A 160 -9.69 -4.01 -25.99
C ALA A 160 -8.78 -4.32 -24.80
N ASN A 161 -8.23 -3.26 -24.18
CA ASN A 161 -7.45 -3.36 -22.95
C ASN A 161 -8.43 -3.81 -21.85
N ILE A 162 -8.56 -5.13 -21.68
CA ILE A 162 -9.27 -5.70 -20.54
C ILE A 162 -8.41 -5.31 -19.34
N ALA A 163 -8.88 -4.38 -18.51
CA ALA A 163 -8.22 -4.03 -17.27
C ALA A 163 -7.87 -5.34 -16.53
N ALA A 164 -6.59 -5.60 -16.33
CA ALA A 164 -6.14 -6.85 -15.76
C ALA A 164 -6.76 -7.01 -14.37
N LYS A 165 -7.68 -7.99 -14.22
CA LYS A 165 -8.30 -8.30 -12.95
C LYS A 165 -7.29 -9.02 -12.04
N PRO A 166 -7.34 -8.82 -10.70
CA PRO A 166 -6.48 -9.54 -9.78
C PRO A 166 -6.75 -11.05 -9.82
N THR A 167 -5.72 -11.84 -9.59
CA THR A 167 -5.87 -13.27 -9.28
C THR A 167 -6.00 -13.44 -7.77
N ILE A 168 -7.03 -14.14 -7.30
CA ILE A 168 -7.38 -14.23 -5.89
C ILE A 168 -7.23 -15.67 -5.38
N ILE A 169 -6.70 -15.84 -4.16
CA ILE A 169 -6.80 -17.07 -3.39
C ILE A 169 -7.63 -16.81 -2.13
N VAL A 170 -8.64 -17.65 -1.86
CA VAL A 170 -9.49 -17.53 -0.68
C VAL A 170 -9.01 -18.53 0.36
N VAL A 171 -8.76 -18.04 1.58
CA VAL A 171 -8.25 -18.82 2.71
C VAL A 171 -9.14 -18.65 3.95
N PRO A 172 -9.27 -19.66 4.82
CA PRO A 172 -10.00 -19.48 6.07
C PRO A 172 -9.20 -18.62 7.05
N TYR A 173 -9.89 -17.91 7.93
CA TYR A 173 -9.24 -17.31 9.09
C TYR A 173 -8.63 -18.39 9.97
N LYS A 174 -7.37 -18.21 10.37
CA LYS A 174 -6.65 -19.10 11.27
C LYS A 174 -6.12 -18.36 12.48
N LYS A 175 -6.08 -19.06 13.62
CA LYS A 175 -5.38 -18.61 14.83
C LYS A 175 -3.91 -18.98 14.74
N GLU A 176 -3.11 -18.38 15.61
CA GLU A 176 -1.71 -18.75 15.76
C GLU A 176 -1.56 -20.24 16.08
N GLY A 177 -0.65 -20.92 15.42
CA GLY A 177 -0.43 -22.37 15.53
C GLY A 177 -1.37 -23.26 14.71
N GLU A 178 -2.45 -22.72 14.11
CA GLU A 178 -3.30 -23.48 13.19
C GLU A 178 -2.73 -23.48 11.77
N SER A 179 -3.06 -24.49 10.99
CA SER A 179 -2.75 -24.57 9.55
C SER A 179 -4.03 -24.54 8.72
N TYR A 180 -3.94 -24.00 7.50
CA TYR A 180 -5.08 -23.99 6.57
C TYR A 180 -5.60 -25.41 6.30
N LYS A 181 -4.68 -26.39 6.17
CA LYS A 181 -5.05 -27.78 5.97
C LYS A 181 -5.90 -28.32 7.11
N ALA A 182 -5.46 -28.14 8.36
CA ALA A 182 -6.19 -28.60 9.54
C ALA A 182 -7.58 -27.95 9.65
N ILE A 183 -7.70 -26.66 9.33
CA ILE A 183 -9.00 -25.96 9.34
C ILE A 183 -9.93 -26.52 8.27
N LEU A 184 -9.45 -26.72 7.03
CA LEU A 184 -10.28 -27.25 5.95
C LEU A 184 -10.73 -28.70 6.21
N GLU A 185 -9.92 -29.51 6.93
CA GLU A 185 -10.27 -30.88 7.29
C GLU A 185 -11.27 -30.96 8.45
N ASN A 186 -11.15 -30.07 9.46
CA ASN A 186 -11.88 -30.18 10.74
C ASN A 186 -13.01 -29.16 10.92
N ASP A 187 -13.03 -28.05 10.19
CA ASP A 187 -14.06 -27.00 10.31
C ASP A 187 -14.90 -26.94 9.04
N PHE A 188 -16.04 -27.65 9.09
CA PHE A 188 -16.96 -27.74 7.96
C PHE A 188 -17.58 -26.38 7.59
N ASP A 189 -17.92 -25.55 8.56
CA ASP A 189 -18.56 -24.25 8.32
C ASP A 189 -17.59 -23.28 7.65
N LYS A 190 -16.32 -23.22 8.09
CA LYS A 190 -15.29 -22.41 7.44
C LYS A 190 -14.98 -22.92 6.03
N ARG A 191 -14.95 -24.23 5.81
CA ARG A 191 -14.75 -24.80 4.46
C ARG A 191 -15.86 -24.39 3.50
N ILE A 192 -17.13 -24.40 3.95
CA ILE A 192 -18.25 -23.90 3.16
C ILE A 192 -18.08 -22.41 2.86
N ALA A 193 -17.74 -21.58 3.86
CA ALA A 193 -17.56 -20.15 3.66
C ALA A 193 -16.49 -19.85 2.60
N VAL A 194 -15.32 -20.49 2.68
CA VAL A 194 -14.26 -20.37 1.68
C VAL A 194 -14.74 -20.78 0.28
N SER A 195 -15.50 -21.89 0.19
CA SER A 195 -16.03 -22.39 -1.08
C SER A 195 -17.06 -21.44 -1.71
N GLU A 196 -18.00 -20.90 -0.91
CA GLU A 196 -19.02 -19.98 -1.43
C GLU A 196 -18.42 -18.63 -1.85
N VAL A 197 -17.46 -18.08 -1.08
CA VAL A 197 -16.75 -16.86 -1.46
C VAL A 197 -15.96 -17.06 -2.75
N LYS A 198 -15.21 -18.18 -2.87
CA LYS A 198 -14.47 -18.54 -4.09
C LYS A 198 -15.40 -18.62 -5.30
N LYS A 199 -16.49 -19.37 -5.17
CA LYS A 199 -17.49 -19.56 -6.23
C LYS A 199 -18.09 -18.24 -6.71
N GLU A 200 -18.37 -17.30 -5.81
CA GLU A 200 -18.93 -16.03 -6.19
C GLU A 200 -17.90 -15.12 -6.87
N PHE A 201 -16.63 -15.14 -6.47
CA PHE A 201 -15.56 -14.49 -7.24
C PHE A 201 -15.49 -15.03 -8.68
N GLU A 202 -15.61 -16.35 -8.85
CA GLU A 202 -15.62 -16.98 -10.18
C GLU A 202 -16.85 -16.57 -11.00
N ASN A 203 -18.03 -16.47 -10.37
CA ASN A 203 -19.26 -15.96 -11.00
C ASN A 203 -19.10 -14.50 -11.49
N LEU A 204 -18.34 -13.68 -10.77
CA LEU A 204 -18.00 -12.30 -11.15
C LEU A 204 -16.86 -12.21 -12.17
N GLY A 205 -16.36 -13.36 -12.67
CA GLY A 205 -15.31 -13.43 -13.67
C GLY A 205 -13.92 -13.08 -13.12
N ILE A 206 -13.70 -13.26 -11.82
CA ILE A 206 -12.39 -13.14 -11.17
C ILE A 206 -11.69 -14.50 -11.23
N LYS A 207 -10.43 -14.51 -11.62
CA LYS A 207 -9.61 -15.72 -11.60
C LYS A 207 -9.25 -16.09 -10.16
N THR A 208 -9.66 -17.28 -9.73
CA THR A 208 -9.32 -17.81 -8.41
C THR A 208 -8.24 -18.90 -8.50
N ILE A 209 -7.51 -19.07 -7.41
CA ILE A 209 -6.54 -20.16 -7.22
C ILE A 209 -7.14 -21.13 -6.20
N ASP A 210 -7.02 -22.41 -6.49
CA ASP A 210 -7.52 -23.45 -5.60
C ASP A 210 -6.57 -23.66 -4.42
N LEU A 211 -7.06 -23.38 -3.20
CA LEU A 211 -6.29 -23.50 -1.97
C LEU A 211 -5.87 -24.95 -1.71
N GLN A 212 -6.80 -25.92 -1.84
CA GLN A 212 -6.50 -27.32 -1.57
C GLN A 212 -5.43 -27.84 -2.52
N GLY A 213 -5.56 -27.54 -3.81
CA GLY A 213 -4.58 -27.93 -4.81
C GLY A 213 -3.19 -27.34 -4.56
N ARG A 214 -3.12 -26.13 -4.00
CA ARG A 214 -1.84 -25.49 -3.62
C ARG A 214 -1.24 -26.11 -2.36
N LEU A 215 -2.04 -26.41 -1.35
CA LEU A 215 -1.60 -27.12 -0.15
C LEU A 215 -1.02 -28.49 -0.51
N ASP A 216 -1.69 -29.25 -1.39
CA ASP A 216 -1.23 -30.56 -1.84
C ASP A 216 0.05 -30.47 -2.66
N ALA A 217 0.21 -29.44 -3.49
CA ALA A 217 1.42 -29.21 -4.27
C ALA A 217 2.62 -28.84 -3.37
N THR A 218 2.39 -27.97 -2.38
CA THR A 218 3.43 -27.55 -1.41
C THR A 218 3.90 -28.74 -0.57
N ASN A 219 2.97 -29.57 -0.07
CA ASN A 219 3.31 -30.77 0.69
C ASN A 219 4.12 -31.78 -0.11
N ARG A 220 3.85 -31.92 -1.41
CA ARG A 220 4.67 -32.77 -2.30
C ARG A 220 6.08 -32.22 -2.50
N GLY A 221 6.21 -30.89 -2.65
CA GLY A 221 7.52 -30.25 -2.77
C GLY A 221 8.39 -30.41 -1.53
N MET A 222 7.79 -30.31 -0.33
CA MET A 222 8.50 -30.48 0.95
C MET A 222 8.99 -31.89 1.23
N GLN A 223 8.44 -32.94 0.58
CA GLN A 223 8.96 -34.30 0.69
C GLN A 223 10.35 -34.47 0.07
N TYR A 224 10.79 -33.48 -0.71
CA TYR A 224 12.11 -33.47 -1.35
C TYR A 224 13.09 -32.49 -0.69
N ASP A 225 12.64 -31.73 0.33
CA ASP A 225 13.47 -30.73 1.03
C ASP A 225 13.55 -31.11 2.51
N ASP A 226 14.75 -31.43 3.02
CA ASP A 226 14.99 -31.87 4.40
C ASP A 226 14.74 -30.74 5.46
N ASN A 227 14.38 -29.54 5.03
CA ASN A 227 14.01 -28.41 5.89
C ASN A 227 12.51 -28.42 6.20
N ILE A 228 12.12 -29.15 7.24
CA ILE A 228 10.76 -29.14 7.78
C ILE A 228 10.53 -27.82 8.53
N GLY A 229 9.98 -26.84 7.83
CA GLY A 229 9.51 -25.59 8.46
C GLY A 229 8.26 -25.83 9.32
N THR A 230 7.93 -24.88 10.20
CA THR A 230 6.68 -24.91 10.97
C THR A 230 5.47 -24.83 10.02
N ALA A 231 4.30 -25.36 10.42
CA ALA A 231 3.08 -25.32 9.64
C ALA A 231 2.71 -23.86 9.21
N GLU A 232 3.01 -22.88 10.07
CA GLU A 232 2.80 -21.46 9.80
C GLU A 232 3.73 -20.91 8.73
N SER A 233 5.00 -21.32 8.74
CA SER A 233 5.99 -20.99 7.72
C SER A 233 5.57 -21.55 6.35
N ASN A 234 5.02 -22.76 6.35
CA ASN A 234 4.55 -23.46 5.15
C ASN A 234 3.33 -22.79 4.53
N ASP A 235 2.36 -22.35 5.33
CA ASP A 235 1.19 -21.61 4.87
C ASP A 235 1.58 -20.27 4.23
N LYS A 236 2.52 -19.54 4.86
CA LYS A 236 3.04 -18.27 4.33
C LYS A 236 3.76 -18.49 2.99
N GLN A 237 4.62 -19.49 2.93
CA GLN A 237 5.35 -19.84 1.71
C GLN A 237 4.39 -20.27 0.60
N MET A 238 3.35 -21.05 0.93
CA MET A 238 2.31 -21.45 0.00
C MET A 238 1.57 -20.24 -0.58
N LEU A 239 1.20 -19.25 0.24
CA LEU A 239 0.58 -18.02 -0.23
C LEU A 239 1.49 -17.26 -1.18
N LEU A 240 2.75 -17.02 -0.81
CA LEU A 240 3.73 -16.31 -1.63
C LEU A 240 4.00 -17.02 -2.97
N SER A 241 4.05 -18.37 -2.96
CA SER A 241 4.28 -19.18 -4.16
C SER A 241 3.00 -19.48 -4.95
N SER A 242 1.82 -19.11 -4.46
CA SER A 242 0.54 -19.40 -5.09
C SER A 242 0.37 -18.74 -6.46
N GLY A 243 1.00 -17.58 -6.67
CA GLY A 243 0.80 -16.73 -7.83
C GLY A 243 -0.46 -15.90 -7.77
N ALA A 244 -1.13 -15.84 -6.60
CA ALA A 244 -2.22 -14.91 -6.35
C ALA A 244 -1.69 -13.48 -6.15
N ASP A 245 -2.40 -12.49 -6.66
CA ASP A 245 -2.13 -11.08 -6.36
C ASP A 245 -2.64 -10.72 -4.95
N VAL A 246 -3.76 -11.34 -4.58
CA VAL A 246 -4.51 -11.07 -3.36
C VAL A 246 -4.90 -12.37 -2.68
N TYR A 247 -4.69 -12.45 -1.38
CA TYR A 247 -5.35 -13.48 -0.58
C TYR A 247 -6.49 -12.87 0.22
N VAL A 248 -7.62 -13.58 0.23
CA VAL A 248 -8.84 -13.19 0.95
C VAL A 248 -9.04 -14.11 2.13
N ILE A 249 -8.94 -13.56 3.32
CA ILE A 249 -9.21 -14.27 4.57
C ILE A 249 -10.71 -14.24 4.84
N VAL A 250 -11.29 -15.39 5.11
CA VAL A 250 -12.72 -15.54 5.40
C VAL A 250 -12.91 -16.13 6.79
N ASP A 251 -13.69 -15.46 7.63
CA ASP A 251 -14.17 -15.97 8.91
C ASP A 251 -15.68 -16.00 8.93
N LEU A 252 -16.25 -17.00 9.60
CA LEU A 252 -17.68 -17.19 9.70
C LEU A 252 -18.11 -17.35 11.15
N LYS A 253 -19.15 -16.61 11.54
CA LYS A 253 -19.87 -16.81 12.79
C LYS A 253 -21.32 -17.12 12.50
N LYS A 254 -21.84 -18.20 13.07
CA LYS A 254 -23.24 -18.61 12.94
C LYS A 254 -23.99 -18.40 14.25
N ASP A 255 -25.18 -17.84 14.16
CA ASP A 255 -26.09 -17.63 15.30
C ASP A 255 -27.45 -18.28 14.98
N VAL A 256 -27.83 -19.21 15.82
CA VAL A 256 -29.08 -19.99 15.69
C VAL A 256 -29.98 -19.68 16.88
N SER A 257 -31.21 -19.28 16.61
CA SER A 257 -32.24 -19.01 17.63
C SER A 257 -33.60 -19.54 17.20
N ALA A 258 -34.58 -19.46 18.11
CA ALA A 258 -35.96 -19.83 17.79
C ALA A 258 -36.59 -18.98 16.67
N GLU A 259 -36.05 -17.76 16.44
CA GLU A 259 -36.50 -16.82 15.38
C GLU A 259 -35.88 -17.10 14.03
N GLY A 260 -34.99 -18.09 13.95
CA GLY A 260 -34.22 -18.41 12.73
C GLY A 260 -32.71 -18.29 12.91
N SER A 261 -31.98 -18.56 11.86
CA SER A 261 -30.51 -18.51 11.83
C SER A 261 -30.00 -17.38 10.99
N ARG A 262 -28.83 -16.87 11.35
CA ARG A 262 -28.07 -15.88 10.60
C ARG A 262 -26.58 -16.19 10.67
N VAL A 263 -25.81 -15.63 9.74
CA VAL A 263 -24.35 -15.69 9.76
C VAL A 263 -23.76 -14.29 9.69
N ALA A 264 -22.62 -14.10 10.34
CA ALA A 264 -21.71 -13.00 10.03
C ALA A 264 -20.56 -13.55 9.19
N LEU A 265 -20.36 -12.96 8.03
CA LEU A 265 -19.22 -13.21 7.17
C LEU A 265 -18.25 -12.04 7.32
N ILE A 266 -17.00 -12.34 7.68
CA ILE A 266 -15.92 -11.37 7.78
C ILE A 266 -14.93 -11.70 6.67
N MET A 267 -14.64 -10.72 5.82
CA MET A 267 -13.71 -10.87 4.72
C MET A 267 -12.62 -9.79 4.79
N GLU A 268 -11.38 -10.18 4.68
CA GLU A 268 -10.23 -9.28 4.57
C GLU A 268 -9.42 -9.65 3.33
N ALA A 269 -9.20 -8.70 2.44
CA ALA A 269 -8.32 -8.87 1.29
C ALA A 269 -6.96 -8.21 1.56
N ARG A 270 -5.91 -8.95 1.31
CA ARG A 270 -4.53 -8.47 1.48
C ARG A 270 -3.70 -8.76 0.25
N GLU A 271 -2.83 -7.82 -0.11
CA GLU A 271 -1.83 -8.05 -1.15
C GLU A 271 -0.91 -9.20 -0.75
N THR A 272 -0.76 -10.18 -1.63
CA THR A 272 0.04 -11.39 -1.30
C THR A 272 1.50 -11.06 -1.05
N ALA A 273 2.07 -10.13 -1.79
CA ALA A 273 3.48 -9.79 -1.70
C ALA A 273 3.83 -8.99 -0.43
N SER A 274 3.01 -8.02 -0.05
CA SER A 274 3.30 -7.10 1.08
C SER A 274 2.51 -7.40 2.36
N GLY A 275 1.39 -8.14 2.25
CA GLY A 275 0.43 -8.31 3.34
C GLY A 275 -0.43 -7.07 3.61
N THR A 276 -0.30 -6.01 2.81
CA THR A 276 -1.07 -4.78 2.96
C THR A 276 -2.56 -5.06 2.76
N MET A 277 -3.39 -4.58 3.69
CA MET A 277 -4.83 -4.71 3.60
C MET A 277 -5.38 -3.80 2.48
N TRP A 278 -6.14 -4.38 1.56
CA TRP A 278 -6.78 -3.68 0.45
C TRP A 278 -8.27 -3.48 0.64
N ALA A 279 -8.92 -4.44 1.28
CA ALA A 279 -10.35 -4.36 1.57
C ALA A 279 -10.68 -5.11 2.86
N SER A 280 -11.71 -4.66 3.53
CA SER A 280 -12.31 -5.37 4.66
C SER A 280 -13.81 -5.14 4.63
N GLU A 281 -14.56 -6.22 4.80
CA GLU A 281 -16.01 -6.19 4.87
C GLU A 281 -16.50 -7.14 5.95
N ASN A 282 -17.49 -6.73 6.72
CA ASN A 282 -18.13 -7.57 7.72
C ASN A 282 -19.62 -7.23 7.83
N GLY A 283 -20.43 -8.25 8.03
CA GLY A 283 -21.85 -8.04 8.16
C GLY A 283 -22.62 -9.29 8.60
N TRP A 284 -23.66 -9.08 9.39
CA TRP A 284 -24.65 -10.10 9.69
C TRP A 284 -25.71 -10.15 8.60
N THR A 285 -26.07 -11.34 8.16
CA THR A 285 -27.30 -11.52 7.36
C THR A 285 -28.53 -11.23 8.19
N LYS A 286 -29.66 -11.05 7.53
CA LYS A 286 -30.97 -11.18 8.17
C LYS A 286 -31.13 -12.59 8.72
N ARG A 287 -32.09 -12.78 9.65
CA ARG A 287 -32.46 -14.13 10.10
C ARG A 287 -33.30 -14.81 9.04
N TYR A 288 -32.97 -16.06 8.78
CA TYR A 288 -33.67 -16.93 7.83
C TYR A 288 -34.20 -18.18 8.53
N PRO A 289 -35.26 -18.77 8.05
CA PRO A 289 -35.85 -20.00 8.66
C PRO A 289 -34.98 -21.25 8.42
N THR A 290 -33.90 -21.16 7.68
CA THR A 290 -32.93 -22.24 7.42
C THR A 290 -31.78 -22.18 8.40
N SER A 291 -31.21 -23.34 8.77
CA SER A 291 -29.97 -23.47 9.52
C SER A 291 -28.83 -24.01 8.65
N ALA A 292 -29.08 -24.21 7.35
CA ALA A 292 -28.07 -24.67 6.40
C ALA A 292 -27.00 -23.62 6.16
N THR A 293 -25.75 -23.93 6.52
CA THR A 293 -24.62 -22.97 6.47
C THR A 293 -24.33 -22.50 5.05
N ASP A 294 -24.41 -23.37 4.05
CA ASP A 294 -24.23 -23.06 2.64
C ASP A 294 -25.20 -21.99 2.13
N GLN A 295 -26.49 -22.12 2.45
CA GLN A 295 -27.52 -21.16 2.07
C GLN A 295 -27.29 -19.79 2.76
N LEU A 296 -27.00 -19.81 4.05
CA LEU A 296 -26.73 -18.59 4.82
C LEU A 296 -25.47 -17.88 4.32
N CYS A 297 -24.41 -18.64 4.01
CA CYS A 297 -23.19 -18.09 3.40
C CYS A 297 -23.46 -17.49 2.03
N ALA A 298 -24.22 -18.17 1.17
CA ALA A 298 -24.57 -17.66 -0.16
C ALA A 298 -25.30 -16.30 -0.08
N PHE A 299 -26.20 -16.12 0.90
CA PHE A 299 -26.85 -14.82 1.12
C PHE A 299 -25.85 -13.75 1.59
N ALA A 300 -24.98 -14.09 2.58
CA ALA A 300 -23.97 -13.16 3.08
C ALA A 300 -22.99 -12.72 1.99
N VAL A 301 -22.52 -13.66 1.17
CA VAL A 301 -21.56 -13.40 0.08
C VAL A 301 -22.20 -12.50 -0.97
N LYS A 302 -23.43 -12.78 -1.40
CA LYS A 302 -24.14 -12.00 -2.41
C LYS A 302 -24.30 -10.54 -2.01
N ASP A 303 -24.56 -10.27 -0.73
CA ASP A 303 -24.76 -8.90 -0.24
C ASP A 303 -23.44 -8.14 -0.02
N ASN A 304 -22.39 -8.83 0.43
CA ASN A 304 -21.14 -8.19 0.89
C ASN A 304 -20.01 -8.23 -0.16
N LEU A 305 -20.03 -9.20 -1.10
CA LEU A 305 -18.92 -9.35 -2.05
C LEU A 305 -18.79 -8.23 -3.08
N PRO A 306 -19.85 -7.66 -3.66
CA PRO A 306 -19.70 -6.60 -4.66
C PRO A 306 -18.99 -5.36 -4.14
N PRO A 307 -19.32 -4.75 -3.00
CA PRO A 307 -18.59 -3.62 -2.46
C PRO A 307 -17.16 -3.99 -2.04
N PHE A 308 -16.94 -5.21 -1.54
CA PHE A 308 -15.62 -5.72 -1.21
C PHE A 308 -14.73 -5.87 -2.45
N LEU A 309 -15.25 -6.43 -3.53
CA LEU A 309 -14.54 -6.55 -4.81
C LEU A 309 -14.18 -5.17 -5.39
N ALA A 310 -15.09 -4.21 -5.32
CA ALA A 310 -14.81 -2.85 -5.80
C ALA A 310 -13.63 -2.19 -5.05
N GLN A 311 -13.47 -2.46 -3.75
CA GLN A 311 -12.32 -2.00 -2.97
C GLN A 311 -11.02 -2.71 -3.43
N ILE A 312 -11.07 -4.02 -3.68
CA ILE A 312 -9.92 -4.79 -4.20
C ILE A 312 -9.50 -4.24 -5.57
N GLU A 313 -10.42 -4.08 -6.49
CA GLU A 313 -10.14 -3.60 -7.86
C GLU A 313 -9.55 -2.19 -7.84
N LYS A 314 -10.08 -1.30 -6.98
CA LYS A 314 -9.54 0.05 -6.79
C LYS A 314 -8.08 0.03 -6.32
N ASN A 315 -7.75 -0.83 -5.36
CA ASN A 315 -6.39 -0.94 -4.84
C ASN A 315 -5.45 -1.67 -5.82
N TYR A 316 -5.99 -2.64 -6.57
CA TYR A 316 -5.23 -3.33 -7.62
C TYR A 316 -4.85 -2.42 -8.78
N ALA A 317 -5.65 -1.39 -9.07
CA ALA A 317 -5.33 -0.39 -10.09
C ALA A 317 -4.11 0.48 -9.72
N ASN A 318 -3.74 0.54 -8.44
CA ASN A 318 -2.55 1.27 -8.00
C ASN A 318 -1.28 0.51 -8.39
N PRO A 319 -0.19 1.22 -8.74
CA PRO A 319 1.11 0.60 -8.97
C PRO A 319 1.62 -0.11 -7.71
N ILE A 320 2.58 -1.02 -7.90
CA ILE A 320 3.19 -1.79 -6.82
C ILE A 320 4.27 -0.93 -6.16
N ASN A 321 4.22 -0.79 -4.83
CA ASN A 321 5.32 -0.18 -4.08
C ASN A 321 6.30 -1.28 -3.66
N ALA A 322 7.55 -1.18 -4.09
CA ALA A 322 8.62 -2.13 -3.79
C ALA A 322 9.82 -1.44 -3.17
N VAL A 323 10.63 -2.18 -2.45
CA VAL A 323 11.96 -1.78 -1.97
C VAL A 323 13.00 -2.45 -2.87
N LEU A 324 14.02 -1.70 -3.32
CA LEU A 324 15.17 -2.28 -4.01
C LEU A 324 16.42 -2.11 -3.14
N ARG A 325 17.05 -3.22 -2.80
CA ARG A 325 18.33 -3.27 -2.11
C ARG A 325 19.38 -3.82 -3.07
N VAL A 326 20.44 -3.05 -3.27
CA VAL A 326 21.58 -3.45 -4.06
C VAL A 326 22.76 -3.63 -3.11
N ALA A 327 23.47 -4.74 -3.23
CA ALA A 327 24.68 -5.00 -2.48
C ALA A 327 25.74 -5.55 -3.42
N VAL A 328 26.98 -5.25 -3.13
CA VAL A 328 28.15 -5.88 -3.76
C VAL A 328 28.57 -7.07 -2.88
N ASP A 329 28.87 -8.21 -3.49
CA ASP A 329 29.37 -9.37 -2.77
C ASP A 329 30.70 -9.04 -2.09
N GLY A 330 30.88 -9.45 -0.83
CA GLY A 330 32.06 -9.12 -0.04
C GLY A 330 33.37 -9.70 -0.57
N THR A 331 33.31 -10.59 -1.56
CA THR A 331 34.49 -11.15 -2.26
C THR A 331 34.79 -10.43 -3.55
N SER A 332 33.92 -9.54 -4.01
CA SER A 332 34.06 -8.76 -5.23
C SER A 332 35.08 -7.63 -5.05
N ALA A 333 35.81 -7.33 -6.12
CA ALA A 333 36.73 -6.19 -6.16
C ALA A 333 36.10 -4.90 -6.69
N ILE A 334 34.84 -5.01 -7.22
CA ILE A 334 34.12 -3.85 -7.75
C ILE A 334 33.28 -3.15 -6.70
N THR A 335 32.87 -1.93 -6.98
CA THR A 335 31.98 -1.12 -6.18
C THR A 335 30.81 -0.61 -7.02
N LEU A 336 29.79 -0.05 -6.40
CA LEU A 336 28.67 0.58 -7.12
C LEU A 336 29.08 1.84 -7.87
N PHE A 337 30.27 2.37 -7.59
CA PHE A 337 30.84 3.56 -8.25
C PHE A 337 31.74 3.24 -9.44
N ASP A 338 32.04 1.96 -9.68
CA ASP A 338 32.80 1.53 -10.85
C ASP A 338 31.94 1.65 -12.11
N GLU A 339 32.63 1.82 -13.24
CA GLU A 339 32.02 2.06 -14.54
C GLU A 339 31.56 0.73 -15.19
N CYS A 340 30.37 0.77 -15.77
CA CYS A 340 29.84 -0.23 -16.68
C CYS A 340 30.55 -0.13 -18.06
N ASP A 341 30.28 -1.07 -18.96
CA ASP A 341 30.83 -1.09 -20.35
C ASP A 341 30.49 0.19 -21.14
N ASN A 342 29.45 0.92 -20.77
CA ASN A 342 29.04 2.18 -21.38
C ASN A 342 29.68 3.42 -20.74
N GLY A 343 30.52 3.27 -19.72
CA GLY A 343 31.21 4.35 -19.00
C GLY A 343 30.36 5.04 -17.92
N GLU A 344 29.15 4.56 -17.63
CA GLU A 344 28.35 5.04 -16.51
C GLU A 344 28.67 4.24 -15.24
N ARG A 345 28.58 4.89 -14.06
CA ARG A 345 28.71 4.14 -12.81
C ARG A 345 27.54 3.14 -12.66
N ILE A 346 27.78 2.01 -12.04
CA ILE A 346 26.75 0.98 -11.84
C ILE A 346 25.49 1.56 -11.16
N ILE A 347 25.68 2.41 -10.14
CA ILE A 347 24.56 3.03 -9.43
C ILE A 347 23.76 4.00 -10.33
N ASP A 348 24.44 4.74 -11.20
CA ASP A 348 23.80 5.69 -12.14
C ASP A 348 23.02 4.90 -13.21
N ALA A 349 23.58 3.79 -13.72
CA ALA A 349 22.90 2.92 -14.67
C ALA A 349 21.61 2.29 -14.07
N ILE A 350 21.60 1.97 -12.76
CA ILE A 350 20.40 1.52 -12.06
C ILE A 350 19.37 2.65 -12.01
N GLN A 351 19.76 3.87 -11.62
CA GLN A 351 18.86 5.02 -11.53
C GLN A 351 18.29 5.38 -12.91
N ASP A 352 19.13 5.43 -13.95
CA ASP A 352 18.70 5.68 -15.31
C ASP A 352 17.72 4.65 -15.84
N TRP A 353 17.88 3.39 -15.42
CA TRP A 353 16.91 2.33 -15.75
C TRP A 353 15.60 2.53 -14.99
N LEU A 354 15.66 2.90 -13.71
CA LEU A 354 14.48 3.19 -12.88
C LEU A 354 13.71 4.40 -13.42
N ASP A 355 14.38 5.47 -13.83
CA ASP A 355 13.75 6.65 -14.46
C ASP A 355 12.90 6.27 -15.67
N ARG A 356 13.35 5.28 -16.45
CA ARG A 356 12.67 4.84 -17.66
C ARG A 356 11.59 3.77 -17.43
N ASN A 357 11.66 2.99 -16.35
CA ASN A 357 10.86 1.78 -16.17
C ASN A 357 10.01 1.76 -14.88
N ALA A 358 10.34 2.54 -13.86
CA ALA A 358 9.44 2.78 -12.75
C ALA A 358 8.19 3.54 -13.22
N HIS A 359 7.10 3.41 -12.51
CA HIS A 359 5.86 4.13 -12.82
C HIS A 359 6.08 5.64 -12.69
N GLN A 360 6.03 6.36 -13.82
CA GLN A 360 6.33 7.80 -13.89
C GLN A 360 7.77 8.17 -13.44
N GLY A 361 8.71 7.21 -13.47
CA GLY A 361 10.06 7.40 -12.96
C GLY A 361 10.10 7.59 -11.43
N ASP A 362 9.12 7.11 -10.71
CA ASP A 362 8.97 7.37 -9.28
C ASP A 362 9.69 6.32 -8.44
N TYR A 363 10.80 6.73 -7.84
CA TYR A 363 11.59 5.96 -6.88
C TYR A 363 12.35 6.92 -5.96
N HIS A 364 12.86 6.42 -4.84
CA HIS A 364 13.71 7.19 -3.95
C HIS A 364 14.93 6.39 -3.53
N LEU A 365 16.10 6.94 -3.80
CA LEU A 365 17.38 6.45 -3.29
C LEU A 365 17.58 7.03 -1.88
N GLN A 366 17.43 6.20 -0.87
CA GLN A 366 17.60 6.59 0.53
C GLN A 366 19.08 6.83 0.85
N GLY A 367 19.97 6.06 0.27
CA GLY A 367 21.40 6.19 0.46
C GLY A 367 22.19 5.26 -0.44
N GLU A 368 23.39 5.70 -0.81
CA GLU A 368 24.36 4.94 -1.57
C GLU A 368 25.73 4.92 -0.87
N MET A 369 26.37 3.77 -0.91
CA MET A 369 27.75 3.53 -0.49
C MET A 369 28.46 2.72 -1.57
N ALA A 370 29.77 2.64 -1.49
CA ALA A 370 30.54 1.85 -2.46
C ALA A 370 30.04 0.39 -2.59
N GLU A 371 29.59 -0.21 -1.49
CA GLU A 371 29.23 -1.62 -1.41
C GLU A 371 27.71 -1.87 -1.34
N SER A 372 26.89 -0.82 -1.24
CA SER A 372 25.43 -0.98 -1.12
C SER A 372 24.66 0.28 -1.47
N ALA A 373 23.42 0.08 -1.96
CA ALA A 373 22.45 1.13 -2.13
C ALA A 373 21.05 0.66 -1.73
N ILE A 374 20.25 1.56 -1.17
CA ILE A 374 18.89 1.27 -0.76
C ILE A 374 17.96 2.28 -1.43
N PHE A 375 17.05 1.76 -2.22
CA PHE A 375 15.88 2.48 -2.71
C PHE A 375 14.70 2.06 -1.82
N ASP A 376 14.32 2.92 -0.90
CA ASP A 376 13.29 2.64 0.12
C ASP A 376 11.89 2.55 -0.48
N TYR A 377 11.70 3.11 -1.69
CA TYR A 377 10.59 2.76 -2.55
C TYR A 377 10.97 2.84 -4.04
N VAL A 378 10.36 1.96 -4.81
CA VAL A 378 10.33 1.95 -6.28
C VAL A 378 8.90 1.65 -6.69
N ILE A 379 8.29 2.55 -7.43
CA ILE A 379 6.90 2.38 -7.88
C ILE A 379 6.87 1.61 -9.21
N ILE A 380 6.47 0.34 -9.13
CA ILE A 380 6.43 -0.57 -10.28
C ILE A 380 5.06 -0.46 -10.97
N PRO A 381 4.99 -0.21 -12.28
CA PRO A 381 3.72 -0.18 -13.01
C PRO A 381 3.06 -1.57 -13.02
N ARG A 382 1.72 -1.66 -13.01
CA ARG A 382 0.99 -2.94 -13.11
C ARG A 382 1.07 -3.58 -14.50
N GLN A 383 1.41 -2.80 -15.50
CA GLN A 383 1.57 -3.25 -16.88
C GLN A 383 2.86 -2.70 -17.48
N ASP A 384 3.48 -3.49 -18.34
CA ASP A 384 4.62 -3.01 -19.14
C ASP A 384 4.13 -2.15 -20.33
N LYS A 385 5.07 -1.64 -21.11
CA LYS A 385 4.80 -0.78 -22.28
C LYS A 385 3.96 -1.47 -23.35
N ASN A 386 3.86 -2.80 -23.32
CA ASN A 386 3.08 -3.61 -24.27
C ASN A 386 1.72 -4.03 -23.67
N GLY A 387 1.36 -3.55 -22.48
CA GLY A 387 0.11 -3.88 -21.78
C GLY A 387 0.11 -5.23 -21.06
N TYR A 388 1.24 -5.94 -21.04
CA TYR A 388 1.35 -7.19 -20.27
C TYR A 388 1.52 -6.92 -18.78
N LYS A 389 0.92 -7.78 -17.95
CA LYS A 389 1.03 -7.71 -16.50
C LYS A 389 2.50 -7.62 -16.07
N MET A 390 2.81 -6.62 -15.24
CA MET A 390 4.08 -6.45 -14.54
C MET A 390 3.92 -6.95 -13.10
N THR A 391 4.92 -7.68 -12.64
CA THR A 391 5.05 -8.14 -11.25
C THR A 391 6.41 -7.71 -10.72
N THR A 392 6.59 -7.68 -9.41
CA THR A 392 7.89 -7.41 -8.78
C THR A 392 9.00 -8.32 -9.36
N SER A 393 8.69 -9.62 -9.56
CA SER A 393 9.63 -10.58 -10.14
C SER A 393 9.99 -10.29 -11.61
N LYS A 394 9.00 -9.86 -12.41
CA LYS A 394 9.27 -9.50 -13.81
C LYS A 394 10.10 -8.23 -13.87
N PHE A 395 9.78 -7.24 -13.06
CA PHE A 395 10.52 -5.98 -12.98
C PHE A 395 11.98 -6.21 -12.57
N ALA A 396 12.20 -7.00 -11.52
CA ALA A 396 13.54 -7.35 -11.06
C ALA A 396 14.35 -8.11 -12.12
N ARG A 397 13.70 -9.02 -12.87
CA ARG A 397 14.32 -9.75 -13.98
C ARG A 397 14.71 -8.83 -15.14
N GLU A 398 13.90 -7.83 -15.45
CA GLU A 398 14.20 -6.85 -16.50
C GLU A 398 15.39 -5.95 -16.09
N LEU A 399 15.44 -5.49 -14.83
CA LEU A 399 16.58 -4.78 -14.28
C LEU A 399 17.86 -5.64 -14.35
N ARG A 400 17.76 -6.92 -13.91
CA ARG A 400 18.88 -7.86 -14.01
C ARG A 400 19.41 -7.98 -15.42
N LYS A 401 18.54 -8.15 -16.41
CA LYS A 401 18.94 -8.28 -17.83
C LYS A 401 19.64 -7.01 -18.31
N HIS A 402 19.14 -5.84 -17.90
CA HIS A 402 19.74 -4.57 -18.25
C HIS A 402 21.17 -4.46 -17.72
N LEU A 403 21.39 -4.75 -16.43
CA LEU A 403 22.74 -4.68 -15.83
C LEU A 403 23.71 -5.68 -16.48
N ILE A 404 23.25 -6.91 -16.76
CA ILE A 404 24.08 -7.89 -17.49
C ILE A 404 24.45 -7.37 -18.88
N SER A 405 23.54 -6.67 -19.57
CA SER A 405 23.83 -6.10 -20.90
C SER A 405 24.83 -4.94 -20.85
N LEU A 406 25.10 -4.40 -19.69
CA LEU A 406 26.12 -3.37 -19.42
C LEU A 406 27.43 -3.94 -18.84
N GLY A 407 27.60 -5.27 -18.89
CA GLY A 407 28.81 -5.95 -18.40
C GLY A 407 28.84 -6.21 -16.89
N VAL A 408 27.79 -5.78 -16.13
CA VAL A 408 27.73 -6.01 -14.69
C VAL A 408 27.50 -7.49 -14.38
N GLN A 409 28.41 -8.09 -13.63
CA GLN A 409 28.28 -9.45 -13.17
C GLN A 409 27.39 -9.52 -11.92
N LEU A 410 26.45 -10.45 -11.92
CA LEU A 410 25.53 -10.69 -10.81
C LEU A 410 25.75 -12.09 -10.28
N ASP A 411 25.64 -12.28 -8.97
CA ASP A 411 25.76 -13.60 -8.34
C ASP A 411 24.82 -14.60 -9.01
N GLY A 412 25.35 -15.63 -9.60
CA GLY A 412 24.76 -16.68 -10.43
C GLY A 412 23.23 -16.85 -10.32
N ALA A 413 22.79 -17.91 -9.61
CA ALA A 413 21.37 -18.21 -9.41
C ALA A 413 20.70 -17.29 -8.36
N THR A 414 21.48 -16.67 -7.49
CA THR A 414 21.01 -15.86 -6.33
C THR A 414 21.15 -14.36 -6.52
N GLY A 415 21.71 -13.92 -7.64
CA GLY A 415 21.96 -12.49 -7.91
C GLY A 415 20.72 -11.60 -7.93
N VAL A 416 19.52 -12.18 -8.00
CA VAL A 416 18.25 -11.50 -7.75
C VAL A 416 17.40 -12.37 -6.85
N ARG A 417 17.12 -11.88 -5.65
CA ARG A 417 16.22 -12.51 -4.68
C ARG A 417 15.04 -11.57 -4.40
N ILE A 418 13.86 -12.14 -4.23
CA ILE A 418 12.64 -11.40 -3.95
C ILE A 418 12.01 -11.94 -2.69
N GLU A 419 11.78 -11.06 -1.73
CA GLU A 419 11.05 -11.37 -0.51
C GLU A 419 9.89 -10.39 -0.37
N GLY A 420 8.68 -10.87 -0.66
CA GLY A 420 7.50 -10.01 -0.72
C GLY A 420 7.64 -8.91 -1.78
N ASN A 421 7.63 -7.65 -1.37
CA ASN A 421 7.87 -6.49 -2.24
C ASN A 421 9.33 -5.98 -2.19
N THR A 422 10.23 -6.70 -1.54
CA THR A 422 11.66 -6.34 -1.52
C THR A 422 12.40 -7.11 -2.61
N ILE A 423 13.07 -6.38 -3.48
CA ILE A 423 14.02 -6.89 -4.48
C ILE A 423 15.42 -6.74 -3.90
N MET A 424 16.16 -7.84 -3.82
CA MET A 424 17.57 -7.85 -3.43
C MET A 424 18.40 -8.20 -4.65
N LEU A 425 19.36 -7.35 -4.98
CA LEU A 425 20.28 -7.50 -6.10
C LEU A 425 21.69 -7.61 -5.53
N THR A 426 22.41 -8.70 -5.89
CA THR A 426 23.80 -8.92 -5.47
C THR A 426 24.71 -8.89 -6.69
N ILE A 427 25.67 -7.95 -6.69
CA ILE A 427 26.67 -7.71 -7.75
C ILE A 427 27.97 -8.38 -7.33
N MET A 428 28.67 -9.00 -8.30
CA MET A 428 29.94 -9.70 -8.09
C MET A 428 31.12 -8.99 -8.76
#